data_a28ecb0be4fee5a4d2030aab9f8670c4
#
_entry.id   a28ecb0be4fee5a4d2030aab9f8670c4
#
_cell.length_a   1.000
_cell.length_b   1.000
_cell.length_c   1.000
_cell.angle_alpha   90.00
_cell.angle_beta   90.00
_cell.angle_gamma   90.00
#
_symmetry.space_group_name_H-M   'P 1'
#
loop_
_entity.id
_entity.type
_entity.pdbx_description
1 polymer ?
#
loop_
_entity_poly.entity_id
_entity_poly.type
_entity_poly.pdbx_seq_one_letter_code
_entity_poly.pdbx_strand_id
1 'polypeptide(L)'
;MMRSFTTLDLQYAHRFYGFKGEAQYLHGHTGILTLEVEDTVNTGVNMVFPCNEIKKTAWEVLQNFDHALVLREDDPLLPAILGVYEAQGIKNGAPTNKQKGPAFKTELATAYPECRLVVTKETMTVEGMIKIVYDLLKDKLNIVKVTFTSGVNGATEEYEPQKNIERCPLCGIALNENGVCPKCGYKK
;
A
#
# COMPACT_ATOMS: atom_id res chain seq x y z
N MET A 1 -4.55 18.62 -17.28
CA MET A 1 -4.14 18.23 -15.94
C MET A 1 -2.69 17.80 -15.96
N MET A 2 -1.97 17.95 -14.88
CA MET A 2 -0.56 17.54 -14.76
C MET A 2 -0.44 16.37 -13.76
N ARG A 3 0.64 15.59 -13.88
CA ARG A 3 0.90 14.44 -13.01
C ARG A 3 2.16 14.64 -12.18
N SER A 4 2.10 14.22 -10.94
CA SER A 4 3.26 14.07 -10.05
C SER A 4 3.46 12.61 -9.71
N PHE A 5 4.70 12.20 -9.46
CA PHE A 5 4.97 10.81 -9.09
C PHE A 5 5.91 10.72 -7.89
N THR A 6 5.87 9.59 -7.22
CA THR A 6 6.83 9.20 -6.18
C THR A 6 7.20 7.73 -6.30
N THR A 7 8.39 7.38 -5.84
CA THR A 7 8.87 6.01 -5.82
C THR A 7 9.17 5.58 -4.38
N LEU A 8 8.83 4.33 -4.08
CA LEU A 8 9.00 3.67 -2.78
C LEU A 8 9.67 2.32 -2.98
N ASP A 9 10.64 2.00 -2.14
CA ASP A 9 11.28 0.68 -2.10
C ASP A 9 10.63 -0.15 -0.99
N LEU A 10 10.33 -1.42 -1.29
CA LEU A 10 9.74 -2.37 -0.37
C LEU A 10 10.58 -3.65 -0.34
N GLN A 11 11.02 -4.04 0.85
CA GLN A 11 11.70 -5.33 1.07
C GLN A 11 10.67 -6.32 1.58
N TYR A 12 10.42 -7.40 0.87
CA TYR A 12 9.41 -8.38 1.29
C TYR A 12 9.81 -9.80 0.93
N ALA A 13 9.21 -10.77 1.61
CA ALA A 13 9.33 -12.17 1.29
C ALA A 13 7.95 -12.75 0.99
N HIS A 14 7.89 -13.70 0.08
CA HIS A 14 6.66 -14.39 -0.29
C HIS A 14 6.94 -15.77 -0.88
N ARG A 15 5.89 -16.48 -1.24
CA ARG A 15 5.92 -17.64 -2.12
C ARG A 15 4.61 -17.78 -2.89
N PHE A 16 4.65 -18.49 -3.99
CA PHE A 16 3.47 -18.82 -4.78
C PHE A 16 2.98 -20.22 -4.44
N TYR A 17 2.16 -20.34 -3.39
CA TYR A 17 1.61 -21.61 -2.98
C TYR A 17 0.78 -22.24 -4.11
N GLY A 18 1.09 -23.53 -4.42
CA GLY A 18 0.46 -24.27 -5.50
C GLY A 18 1.04 -24.03 -6.90
N PHE A 19 2.02 -23.13 -7.04
CA PHE A 19 2.73 -22.93 -8.30
C PHE A 19 3.75 -24.05 -8.56
N LYS A 20 3.94 -24.39 -9.85
CA LYS A 20 4.95 -25.40 -10.27
C LYS A 20 6.19 -24.65 -10.78
N GLY A 21 7.15 -24.41 -9.92
CA GLY A 21 8.40 -23.72 -10.23
C GLY A 21 9.10 -23.22 -8.98
N GLU A 22 10.23 -22.54 -9.13
CA GLU A 22 11.06 -22.07 -8.00
C GLU A 22 10.32 -21.08 -7.11
N ALA A 23 9.40 -20.29 -7.66
CA ALA A 23 8.60 -19.35 -6.89
C ALA A 23 7.66 -20.01 -5.85
N GLN A 24 7.49 -21.34 -5.87
CA GLN A 24 6.77 -22.05 -4.80
C GLN A 24 7.51 -22.03 -3.46
N TYR A 25 8.82 -21.84 -3.48
CA TYR A 25 9.64 -21.75 -2.27
C TYR A 25 9.61 -20.34 -1.71
N LEU A 26 9.81 -20.23 -0.41
CA LEU A 26 9.89 -18.93 0.24
C LEU A 26 11.14 -18.19 -0.24
N HIS A 27 10.96 -16.99 -0.75
CA HIS A 27 12.04 -16.14 -1.26
C HIS A 27 11.73 -14.66 -1.04
N GLY A 28 12.74 -13.81 -1.19
CA GLY A 28 12.62 -12.38 -0.93
C GLY A 28 12.93 -11.54 -2.17
N HIS A 29 12.36 -10.35 -2.18
CA HIS A 29 12.56 -9.34 -3.21
C HIS A 29 12.78 -7.94 -2.66
N THR A 30 13.47 -7.13 -3.45
CA THR A 30 13.34 -5.67 -3.40
C THR A 30 12.33 -5.27 -4.47
N GLY A 31 11.19 -4.77 -4.04
CA GLY A 31 10.17 -4.22 -4.92
C GLY A 31 10.31 -2.71 -5.03
N ILE A 32 10.17 -2.16 -6.23
CA ILE A 32 10.12 -0.72 -6.48
C ILE A 32 8.72 -0.37 -6.96
N LEU A 33 8.04 0.44 -6.17
CA LEU A 33 6.70 0.93 -6.45
C LEU A 33 6.77 2.39 -6.90
N THR A 34 6.18 2.70 -8.05
CA THR A 34 5.98 4.07 -8.52
C THR A 34 4.49 4.38 -8.57
N LEU A 35 4.10 5.49 -7.95
CA LEU A 35 2.74 6.01 -7.95
C LEU A 35 2.70 7.31 -8.73
N GLU A 36 1.85 7.40 -9.75
CA GLU A 36 1.54 8.64 -10.45
C GLU A 36 0.16 9.14 -10.00
N VAL A 37 0.12 10.40 -9.61
CA VAL A 37 -1.08 11.08 -9.12
C VAL A 37 -1.39 12.28 -10.03
N GLU A 38 -2.64 12.42 -10.42
CA GLU A 38 -3.11 13.55 -11.21
C GLU A 38 -3.94 14.51 -10.35
N ASP A 39 -3.71 15.81 -10.51
CA ASP A 39 -4.53 16.84 -9.87
C ASP A 39 -4.46 18.16 -10.64
N THR A 40 -5.26 19.12 -10.19
CA THR A 40 -5.17 20.50 -10.68
C THR A 40 -3.93 21.18 -10.13
N VAL A 41 -3.24 21.94 -10.98
CA VAL A 41 -2.07 22.72 -10.56
C VAL A 41 -2.51 23.82 -9.58
N ASN A 42 -1.90 23.83 -8.41
CA ASN A 42 -2.03 24.97 -7.50
C ASN A 42 -1.23 26.15 -8.09
N THR A 43 -1.94 27.15 -8.58
CA THR A 43 -1.34 28.30 -9.28
C THR A 43 -0.48 29.19 -8.37
N GLY A 44 -0.70 29.14 -7.04
CA GLY A 44 0.09 29.92 -6.09
C GLY A 44 1.53 29.41 -5.93
N VAL A 45 1.74 28.08 -6.12
CA VAL A 45 3.06 27.43 -5.99
C VAL A 45 3.47 26.65 -7.23
N ASN A 46 2.65 26.70 -8.28
CA ASN A 46 2.85 25.98 -9.55
C ASN A 46 3.15 24.46 -9.35
N MET A 47 2.38 23.82 -8.48
CA MET A 47 2.56 22.42 -8.09
C MET A 47 1.25 21.66 -8.20
N VAL A 48 1.30 20.43 -8.71
CA VAL A 48 0.14 19.52 -8.76
C VAL A 48 -0.18 19.00 -7.36
N PHE A 49 0.76 18.27 -6.80
CA PHE A 49 0.67 17.72 -5.45
C PHE A 49 2.10 17.58 -4.89
N PRO A 50 2.34 17.95 -3.64
CA PRO A 50 3.68 17.79 -3.06
C PRO A 50 4.12 16.32 -3.03
N CYS A 51 5.21 15.98 -3.73
CA CYS A 51 5.69 14.60 -3.83
C CYS A 51 5.94 13.98 -2.45
N ASN A 52 6.39 14.76 -1.47
CA ASN A 52 6.57 14.32 -0.10
C ASN A 52 5.26 13.91 0.58
N GLU A 53 4.15 14.57 0.26
CA GLU A 53 2.84 14.21 0.81
C GLU A 53 2.31 12.94 0.13
N ILE A 54 2.55 12.75 -1.18
CA ILE A 54 2.23 11.48 -1.86
C ILE A 54 2.98 10.35 -1.16
N LYS A 55 4.30 10.51 -1.00
CA LYS A 55 5.16 9.52 -0.35
C LYS A 55 4.70 9.23 1.08
N LYS A 56 4.42 10.24 1.86
CA LYS A 56 3.96 10.11 3.25
C LYS A 56 2.64 9.37 3.33
N THR A 57 1.64 9.79 2.54
CA THR A 57 0.32 9.15 2.51
C THR A 57 0.41 7.68 2.09
N ALA A 58 1.22 7.38 1.08
CA ALA A 58 1.44 6.02 0.65
C ALA A 58 2.16 5.19 1.73
N TRP A 59 3.21 5.75 2.34
CA TRP A 59 4.01 5.04 3.33
C TRP A 59 3.24 4.70 4.60
N GLU A 60 2.26 5.52 5.01
CA GLU A 60 1.39 5.23 6.16
C GLU A 60 0.79 3.81 6.12
N VAL A 61 0.50 3.28 4.93
CA VAL A 61 -0.06 1.94 4.75
C VAL A 61 0.97 0.94 4.22
N LEU A 62 1.77 1.36 3.24
CA LEU A 62 2.69 0.46 2.51
C LEU A 62 3.87 -0.01 3.35
N GLN A 63 4.23 0.71 4.41
CA GLN A 63 5.24 0.24 5.37
C GLN A 63 4.89 -1.13 6.01
N ASN A 64 3.64 -1.58 5.94
CA ASN A 64 3.25 -2.91 6.38
C ASN A 64 3.81 -4.02 5.48
N PHE A 65 4.09 -3.71 4.22
CA PHE A 65 4.73 -4.65 3.29
C PHE A 65 6.26 -4.63 3.42
N ASP A 66 6.82 -3.54 3.93
CA ASP A 66 8.27 -3.44 4.07
C ASP A 66 8.77 -4.35 5.20
N HIS A 67 9.78 -5.18 4.90
CA HIS A 67 10.30 -6.23 5.78
C HIS A 67 9.22 -7.20 6.27
N ALA A 68 8.23 -7.49 5.41
CA ALA A 68 7.11 -8.37 5.74
C ALA A 68 7.18 -9.70 4.98
N LEU A 69 6.58 -10.72 5.60
CA LEU A 69 6.20 -11.94 4.93
C LEU A 69 4.79 -11.76 4.35
N VAL A 70 4.63 -12.04 3.06
CA VAL A 70 3.35 -11.96 2.36
C VAL A 70 2.91 -13.37 1.97
N LEU A 71 1.78 -13.82 2.49
CA LEU A 71 1.23 -15.15 2.22
C LEU A 71 -0.22 -15.07 1.76
N ARG A 72 -0.61 -15.99 0.90
CA ARG A 72 -2.02 -16.19 0.55
C ARG A 72 -2.78 -16.79 1.73
N GLU A 73 -4.07 -16.47 1.89
CA GLU A 73 -4.87 -16.88 3.06
C GLU A 73 -5.03 -18.40 3.23
N ASP A 74 -4.91 -19.18 2.14
CA ASP A 74 -4.97 -20.64 2.15
C ASP A 74 -3.58 -21.31 2.16
N ASP A 75 -2.51 -20.54 2.34
CA ASP A 75 -1.16 -21.07 2.41
C ASP A 75 -0.98 -21.87 3.71
N PRO A 76 -0.58 -23.16 3.64
CA PRO A 76 -0.39 -24.00 4.83
C PRO A 76 0.74 -23.51 5.75
N LEU A 77 1.63 -22.61 5.30
CA LEU A 77 2.59 -21.95 6.20
C LEU A 77 1.93 -20.92 7.12
N LEU A 78 0.78 -20.35 6.75
CA LEU A 78 0.15 -19.29 7.51
C LEU A 78 -0.19 -19.69 8.94
N PRO A 79 -0.89 -20.82 9.22
CA PRO A 79 -1.18 -21.23 10.58
C PRO A 79 0.10 -21.58 11.38
N ALA A 80 1.14 -22.10 10.73
CA ALA A 80 2.40 -22.39 11.39
C ALA A 80 3.12 -21.11 11.84
N ILE A 81 3.16 -20.08 10.96
CA ILE A 81 3.76 -18.78 11.28
C ILE A 81 2.98 -18.09 12.40
N LEU A 82 1.65 -18.06 12.31
CA LEU A 82 0.81 -17.46 13.36
C LEU A 82 0.98 -18.16 14.70
N GLY A 83 1.06 -19.50 14.71
CA GLY A 83 1.30 -20.28 15.92
C GLY A 83 2.66 -19.98 16.57
N VAL A 84 3.71 -19.77 15.79
CA VAL A 84 5.02 -19.34 16.31
C VAL A 84 4.94 -17.96 16.97
N TYR A 85 4.30 -17.00 16.35
CA TYR A 85 4.12 -15.67 16.92
C TYR A 85 3.27 -15.68 18.19
N GLU A 86 2.19 -16.46 18.19
CA GLU A 86 1.32 -16.61 19.36
C GLU A 86 2.08 -17.24 20.54
N ALA A 87 2.90 -18.26 20.29
CA ALA A 87 3.76 -18.87 21.30
C ALA A 87 4.80 -17.91 21.88
N GLN A 88 5.19 -16.88 21.13
CA GLN A 88 6.05 -15.79 21.58
C GLN A 88 5.29 -14.65 22.28
N GLY A 89 3.97 -14.79 22.48
CA GLY A 89 3.13 -13.79 23.09
C GLY A 89 2.79 -12.60 22.15
N ILE A 90 3.10 -12.71 20.87
CA ILE A 90 2.75 -11.72 19.85
C ILE A 90 1.31 -12.00 19.41
N LYS A 91 0.38 -11.16 19.86
CA LYS A 91 -1.04 -11.30 19.51
C LYS A 91 -1.36 -10.56 18.21
N ASN A 92 -2.11 -11.21 17.33
CA ASN A 92 -2.62 -10.57 16.13
C ASN A 92 -3.44 -9.32 16.46
N GLY A 93 -3.05 -8.18 15.90
CA GLY A 93 -3.84 -6.96 15.92
C GLY A 93 -3.60 -5.97 17.06
N ALA A 94 -2.67 -6.25 17.98
CA ALA A 94 -2.31 -5.27 19.02
C ALA A 94 -1.03 -4.52 18.65
N PRO A 95 -1.05 -3.21 18.35
CA PRO A 95 0.17 -2.45 18.05
C PRO A 95 1.00 -2.27 19.33
N THR A 96 2.12 -2.98 19.42
CA THR A 96 3.08 -2.84 20.53
C THR A 96 4.20 -1.84 20.21
N ASN A 97 4.38 -1.47 18.95
CA ASN A 97 5.47 -0.60 18.50
C ASN A 97 4.96 0.52 17.58
N LYS A 98 5.17 1.78 18.00
CA LYS A 98 4.77 3.00 17.26
C LYS A 98 5.45 3.16 15.89
N GLN A 99 6.47 2.37 15.58
CA GLN A 99 7.20 2.43 14.30
C GLN A 99 6.58 1.56 13.21
N LYS A 100 5.51 0.83 13.50
CA LYS A 100 4.81 -0.01 12.54
C LYS A 100 3.59 0.73 11.99
N GLY A 101 3.30 0.52 10.71
CA GLY A 101 2.10 1.06 10.09
C GLY A 101 0.81 0.60 10.78
N PRO A 102 -0.29 1.32 10.60
CA PRO A 102 -1.58 0.90 11.11
C PRO A 102 -1.99 -0.44 10.48
N ALA A 103 -2.62 -1.30 11.28
CA ALA A 103 -3.28 -2.48 10.75
C ALA A 103 -4.33 -2.06 9.72
N PHE A 104 -4.47 -2.82 8.66
CA PHE A 104 -5.55 -2.65 7.69
C PHE A 104 -6.20 -3.98 7.36
N LYS A 105 -7.45 -3.92 6.93
CA LYS A 105 -8.19 -5.05 6.38
C LYS A 105 -9.03 -4.54 5.23
N THR A 106 -8.77 -5.09 4.04
CA THR A 106 -9.57 -4.87 2.83
C THR A 106 -10.10 -6.22 2.32
N GLU A 107 -10.81 -6.20 1.20
CA GLU A 107 -11.21 -7.43 0.52
C GLU A 107 -10.02 -8.19 -0.08
N LEU A 108 -8.92 -7.49 -0.40
CA LEU A 108 -7.76 -8.06 -1.07
C LEU A 108 -6.65 -8.50 -0.11
N ALA A 109 -6.50 -7.79 1.02
CA ALA A 109 -5.41 -8.07 1.95
C ALA A 109 -5.72 -7.64 3.39
N THR A 110 -5.04 -8.31 4.33
CA THR A 110 -5.06 -7.97 5.76
C THR A 110 -3.63 -7.87 6.27
N ALA A 111 -3.28 -6.77 6.92
CA ALA A 111 -1.98 -6.58 7.54
C ALA A 111 -2.02 -6.85 9.05
N TYR A 112 -1.04 -7.60 9.51
CA TYR A 112 -0.74 -7.88 10.92
C TYR A 112 0.62 -7.27 11.27
N PRO A 113 0.67 -5.95 11.61
CA PRO A 113 1.92 -5.21 11.77
C PRO A 113 2.87 -5.82 12.80
N GLU A 114 2.33 -6.38 13.88
CA GLU A 114 3.10 -7.00 14.96
C GLU A 114 3.89 -8.22 14.49
N CYS A 115 3.32 -8.96 13.56
CA CYS A 115 3.92 -10.16 12.99
C CYS A 115 4.76 -9.87 11.73
N ARG A 116 4.81 -8.62 11.25
CA ARG A 116 5.36 -8.31 9.93
C ARG A 116 4.80 -9.28 8.87
N LEU A 117 3.48 -9.47 8.91
CA LEU A 117 2.77 -10.41 8.05
C LEU A 117 1.65 -9.67 7.31
N VAL A 118 1.56 -9.91 6.02
CA VAL A 118 0.43 -9.50 5.19
C VAL A 118 -0.18 -10.77 4.60
N VAL A 119 -1.48 -10.93 4.82
CA VAL A 119 -2.26 -12.04 4.26
C VAL A 119 -3.07 -11.53 3.09
N THR A 120 -2.94 -12.15 1.93
CA THR A 120 -3.61 -11.76 0.69
C THR A 120 -4.64 -12.79 0.26
N LYS A 121 -5.68 -12.35 -0.44
CA LYS A 121 -6.69 -13.25 -1.02
C LYS A 121 -6.13 -14.05 -2.19
N GLU A 122 -5.35 -13.39 -3.03
CA GLU A 122 -4.72 -13.99 -4.20
C GLU A 122 -3.21 -14.07 -4.01
N THR A 123 -2.56 -14.82 -4.90
CA THR A 123 -1.09 -14.91 -4.92
C THR A 123 -0.50 -13.52 -5.17
N MET A 124 0.49 -13.17 -4.35
CA MET A 124 1.17 -11.88 -4.42
C MET A 124 2.15 -11.84 -5.60
N THR A 125 1.62 -11.64 -6.79
CA THR A 125 2.38 -11.32 -8.00
C THR A 125 2.63 -9.81 -8.11
N VAL A 126 3.37 -9.36 -9.12
CA VAL A 126 3.55 -7.92 -9.38
C VAL A 126 2.22 -7.23 -9.69
N GLU A 127 1.32 -7.92 -10.40
CA GLU A 127 -0.04 -7.44 -10.68
C GLU A 127 -0.91 -7.42 -9.41
N GLY A 128 -0.77 -8.43 -8.56
CA GLY A 128 -1.47 -8.48 -7.27
C GLY A 128 -1.08 -7.32 -6.36
N MET A 129 0.21 -6.96 -6.32
CA MET A 129 0.68 -5.80 -5.57
C MET A 129 0.03 -4.51 -6.08
N ILE A 130 -0.02 -4.30 -7.40
CA ILE A 130 -0.64 -3.11 -7.99
C ILE A 130 -2.10 -2.96 -7.56
N LYS A 131 -2.89 -4.03 -7.64
CA LYS A 131 -4.30 -4.04 -7.23
C LYS A 131 -4.47 -3.68 -5.75
N ILE A 132 -3.67 -4.29 -4.88
CA ILE A 132 -3.71 -4.02 -3.44
C ILE A 132 -3.32 -2.58 -3.14
N VAL A 133 -2.24 -2.09 -3.74
CA VAL A 133 -1.77 -0.70 -3.56
C VAL A 133 -2.84 0.29 -4.00
N TYR A 134 -3.44 0.08 -5.16
CA TYR A 134 -4.52 0.94 -5.63
C TYR A 134 -5.72 0.92 -4.67
N ASP A 135 -6.17 -0.26 -4.24
CA ASP A 135 -7.29 -0.39 -3.31
C ASP A 135 -7.05 0.33 -1.97
N LEU A 136 -5.83 0.26 -1.45
CA LEU A 136 -5.46 0.92 -0.19
C LEU A 136 -5.37 2.45 -0.28
N LEU A 137 -5.14 2.99 -1.46
CA LEU A 137 -4.78 4.42 -1.63
C LEU A 137 -5.77 5.21 -2.49
N LYS A 138 -6.66 4.57 -3.24
CA LYS A 138 -7.61 5.22 -4.17
C LYS A 138 -8.47 6.31 -3.53
N ASP A 139 -8.87 6.13 -2.27
CA ASP A 139 -9.68 7.11 -1.53
C ASP A 139 -8.86 8.26 -0.92
N LYS A 140 -7.53 8.13 -0.93
CA LYS A 140 -6.60 9.12 -0.37
C LYS A 140 -5.88 9.93 -1.44
N LEU A 141 -5.59 9.30 -2.57
CA LEU A 141 -4.81 9.87 -3.67
C LEU A 141 -5.54 9.63 -4.98
N ASN A 142 -5.57 10.63 -5.86
CA ASN A 142 -6.09 10.48 -7.22
C ASN A 142 -5.04 9.78 -8.10
N ILE A 143 -4.88 8.47 -7.88
CA ILE A 143 -3.89 7.64 -8.57
C ILE A 143 -4.37 7.40 -10.00
N VAL A 144 -3.51 7.69 -10.96
CA VAL A 144 -3.75 7.43 -12.38
C VAL A 144 -2.83 6.37 -12.96
N LYS A 145 -1.76 6.02 -12.24
CA LYS A 145 -0.89 4.94 -12.65
C LYS A 145 -0.14 4.36 -11.46
N VAL A 146 -0.06 3.05 -11.45
CA VAL A 146 0.78 2.29 -10.52
C VAL A 146 1.73 1.42 -11.31
N THR A 147 3.02 1.51 -11.02
CA THR A 147 4.04 0.61 -11.56
C THR A 147 4.70 -0.10 -10.40
N PHE A 148 4.84 -1.41 -10.51
CA PHE A 148 5.57 -2.21 -9.53
C PHE A 148 6.56 -3.13 -10.23
N THR A 149 7.82 -3.08 -9.80
CA THR A 149 8.87 -3.99 -10.28
C THR A 149 9.44 -4.79 -9.13
N SER A 150 9.78 -6.05 -9.39
CA SER A 150 10.37 -6.98 -8.46
C SER A 150 11.54 -7.68 -9.16
N GLY A 151 12.75 -7.27 -8.88
CA GLY A 151 13.92 -7.66 -9.66
C GLY A 151 13.81 -7.18 -11.10
N VAL A 152 13.83 -8.12 -12.06
CA VAL A 152 13.71 -7.84 -13.51
C VAL A 152 12.26 -7.89 -14.01
N ASN A 153 11.33 -8.32 -13.18
CA ASN A 153 9.92 -8.44 -13.54
C ASN A 153 9.15 -7.22 -13.06
N GLY A 154 8.11 -6.83 -13.78
CA GLY A 154 7.28 -5.71 -13.39
C GLY A 154 5.95 -5.69 -14.11
N ALA A 155 5.02 -4.94 -13.58
CA ALA A 155 3.74 -4.63 -14.19
C ALA A 155 3.40 -3.16 -13.99
N THR A 156 2.56 -2.65 -14.86
CA THR A 156 2.03 -1.29 -14.80
C THR A 156 0.54 -1.34 -15.09
N GLU A 157 -0.24 -0.60 -14.32
CA GLU A 157 -1.67 -0.41 -14.57
C GLU A 157 -2.01 1.08 -14.53
N GLU A 158 -2.83 1.52 -15.49
CA GLU A 158 -3.33 2.90 -15.57
C GLU A 158 -4.80 2.93 -15.16
N TYR A 159 -5.18 3.97 -14.46
CA TYR A 159 -6.51 4.16 -13.91
C TYR A 159 -7.11 5.46 -14.43
N GLU A 160 -8.42 5.46 -14.62
CA GLU A 160 -9.13 6.70 -14.93
C GLU A 160 -9.04 7.68 -13.75
N PRO A 161 -8.75 8.96 -14.01
CA PRO A 161 -8.73 9.96 -12.95
C PRO A 161 -10.06 10.04 -12.22
N GLN A 162 -10.02 9.98 -10.91
CA GLN A 162 -11.23 10.10 -10.09
C GLN A 162 -11.70 11.55 -10.11
N LYS A 163 -12.80 11.82 -10.81
CA LYS A 163 -13.33 13.19 -11.02
C LYS A 163 -13.88 13.88 -9.78
N ASN A 164 -14.05 13.16 -8.66
CA ASN A 164 -14.83 13.62 -7.49
C ASN A 164 -14.11 13.56 -6.14
N ILE A 165 -12.79 13.45 -6.08
CA ILE A 165 -12.12 13.61 -4.79
C ILE A 165 -12.07 15.11 -4.49
N GLU A 166 -12.99 15.58 -3.65
CA GLU A 166 -12.94 16.95 -3.14
C GLU A 166 -11.71 17.11 -2.24
N ARG A 167 -10.89 18.11 -2.55
CA ARG A 167 -9.66 18.37 -1.82
C ARG A 167 -9.74 19.63 -1.00
N CYS A 168 -9.05 19.62 0.13
CA CYS A 168 -8.87 20.79 0.97
C CYS A 168 -8.12 21.90 0.20
N PRO A 169 -8.69 23.11 0.10
CA PRO A 169 -8.03 24.22 -0.61
C PRO A 169 -6.77 24.73 0.09
N LEU A 170 -6.58 24.38 1.37
CA LEU A 170 -5.43 24.84 2.16
C LEU A 170 -4.22 23.91 2.08
N CYS A 171 -4.45 22.60 1.97
CA CYS A 171 -3.36 21.61 2.03
C CYS A 171 -3.43 20.52 0.97
N GLY A 172 -4.40 20.55 0.06
CA GLY A 172 -4.52 19.60 -1.05
C GLY A 172 -4.97 18.18 -0.69
N ILE A 173 -5.12 17.84 0.60
CA ILE A 173 -5.53 16.50 1.02
C ILE A 173 -7.03 16.30 0.78
N ALA A 174 -7.41 15.07 0.41
CA ALA A 174 -8.81 14.70 0.23
C ALA A 174 -9.63 15.03 1.50
N LEU A 175 -10.78 15.65 1.31
CA LEU A 175 -11.75 15.85 2.37
C LEU A 175 -12.39 14.49 2.71
N ASN A 176 -12.70 14.27 3.98
CA ASN A 176 -13.46 13.09 4.38
C ASN A 176 -14.93 13.21 3.92
N GLU A 177 -15.71 12.18 4.14
CA GLU A 177 -17.16 12.11 3.80
C GLU A 177 -17.99 13.26 4.38
N ASN A 178 -17.51 13.92 5.44
CA ASN A 178 -18.16 15.06 6.06
C ASN A 178 -17.64 16.42 5.52
N GLY A 179 -16.84 16.42 4.46
CA GLY A 179 -16.25 17.62 3.89
C GLY A 179 -15.17 18.28 4.76
N VAL A 180 -14.60 17.52 5.73
CA VAL A 180 -13.56 18.02 6.66
C VAL A 180 -12.19 17.51 6.25
N CYS A 181 -11.20 18.39 6.24
CA CYS A 181 -9.82 18.03 6.00
C CYS A 181 -9.22 17.34 7.24
N PRO A 182 -8.77 16.08 7.14
CA PRO A 182 -8.21 15.35 8.28
C PRO A 182 -6.87 15.93 8.75
N LYS A 183 -6.18 16.73 7.91
CA LYS A 183 -4.88 17.32 8.26
C LYS A 183 -5.00 18.67 8.96
N CYS A 184 -5.77 19.60 8.41
CA CYS A 184 -5.80 20.99 8.88
C CYS A 184 -7.16 21.41 9.47
N GLY A 185 -8.14 20.51 9.52
CA GLY A 185 -9.46 20.81 10.07
C GLY A 185 -10.34 21.73 9.19
N TYR A 186 -9.88 22.11 7.97
CA TYR A 186 -10.73 22.89 7.06
C TYR A 186 -12.06 22.15 6.86
N LYS A 187 -13.15 22.89 6.93
CA LYS A 187 -14.50 22.40 6.68
C LYS A 187 -15.08 23.17 5.50
N LYS A 188 -15.62 22.44 4.53
CA LYS A 188 -16.32 22.99 3.37
C LYS A 188 -17.64 23.65 3.78
#